data_0d94088c16cb7b9fed2111196873fb6f
#
_entry.id   0d94088c16cb7b9fed2111196873fb6f
#
_cell.length_a   1.000
_cell.length_b   1.000
_cell.length_c   1.000
_cell.angle_alpha   90.00
_cell.angle_beta   90.00
_cell.angle_gamma   90.00
#
_symmetry.space_group_name_H-M   'P 1'
#
loop_
_entity.id
_entity.type
_entity.pdbx_description
1 polymer ?
#
loop_
_entity_poly.entity_id
_entity_poly.type
_entity_poly.pdbx_seq_one_letter_code
_entity_poly.pdbx_strand_id
1 'polypeptide(L)'
;MPDATAALKLPFEADDILARLMRWAACESPTFDAGAVNRMMDLASRDLALLGARIDRIPGRMGLGDCVRARFPHPAGDGAPGILVMAHLDTVHPIGTLEKLPIRREGNRCYGPGILDMKGGTVLAVEAMRQIIAA
;
A
#
# COMPACT_ATOMS: atom_id res chain seq x y z
N MET A 1 -7.15 15.34 36.96
CA MET A 1 -6.74 14.33 35.99
C MET A 1 -6.97 14.90 34.61
N PRO A 2 -5.95 15.11 33.79
CA PRO A 2 -6.19 15.49 32.39
C PRO A 2 -6.90 14.34 31.69
N ASP A 3 -7.96 14.68 30.97
CA ASP A 3 -8.77 13.77 30.19
C ASP A 3 -7.87 13.04 29.16
N ALA A 4 -7.61 11.76 29.39
CA ALA A 4 -6.79 10.90 28.52
C ALA A 4 -7.48 10.54 27.19
N THR A 5 -8.64 11.13 26.91
CA THR A 5 -9.46 10.89 25.72
C THR A 5 -9.43 12.03 24.70
N ALA A 6 -8.51 12.99 24.80
CA ALA A 6 -8.20 13.82 23.64
C ALA A 6 -7.53 12.90 22.59
N ALA A 7 -8.34 12.13 21.86
CA ALA A 7 -7.88 11.35 20.71
C ALA A 7 -7.06 12.30 19.84
N LEU A 8 -5.80 11.98 19.63
CA LEU A 8 -4.94 12.69 18.68
C LEU A 8 -5.74 12.75 17.37
N LYS A 9 -6.24 13.92 17.02
CA LYS A 9 -6.95 14.12 15.77
C LYS A 9 -5.90 14.10 14.66
N LEU A 10 -5.52 12.89 14.25
CA LEU A 10 -4.60 12.74 13.14
C LEU A 10 -5.30 13.30 11.89
N PRO A 11 -4.59 14.05 11.05
CA PRO A 11 -5.14 14.64 9.84
C PRO A 11 -5.28 13.56 8.76
N PHE A 12 -6.22 12.63 8.95
CA PHE A 12 -6.57 11.64 7.93
C PHE A 12 -7.59 12.26 6.98
N GLU A 13 -7.20 12.36 5.73
CA GLU A 13 -8.10 12.76 4.66
C GLU A 13 -8.57 11.50 3.92
N ALA A 14 -9.82 11.12 4.16
CA ALA A 14 -10.40 9.89 3.62
C ALA A 14 -10.37 9.86 2.08
N ASP A 15 -10.57 11.00 1.43
CA ASP A 15 -10.57 11.08 -0.03
C ASP A 15 -9.16 10.88 -0.62
N ASP A 16 -8.11 11.34 0.05
CA ASP A 16 -6.71 11.10 -0.36
C ASP A 16 -6.34 9.62 -0.23
N ILE A 17 -6.75 8.98 0.86
CA ILE A 17 -6.57 7.54 1.08
C ILE A 17 -7.29 6.76 -0.01
N LEU A 18 -8.54 7.12 -0.27
CA LEU A 18 -9.35 6.47 -1.31
C LEU A 18 -8.76 6.65 -2.70
N ALA A 19 -8.29 7.86 -3.05
CA ALA A 19 -7.66 8.12 -4.35
C ALA A 19 -6.43 7.22 -4.57
N ARG A 20 -5.57 7.05 -3.56
CA ARG A 20 -4.43 6.13 -3.61
C ARG A 20 -4.91 4.69 -3.77
N LEU A 21 -5.89 4.27 -2.97
CA LEU A 21 -6.45 2.92 -3.03
C LEU A 21 -7.03 2.59 -4.41
N MET A 22 -7.83 3.49 -4.99
CA MET A 22 -8.42 3.28 -6.31
C MET A 22 -7.35 3.15 -7.40
N ARG A 23 -6.29 3.96 -7.33
CA ARG A 23 -5.15 3.87 -8.26
C ARG A 23 -4.41 2.54 -8.13
N TRP A 24 -4.18 2.06 -6.92
CA TRP A 24 -3.52 0.77 -6.68
C TRP A 24 -4.41 -0.41 -7.07
N ALA A 25 -5.71 -0.33 -6.79
CA ALA A 25 -6.65 -1.37 -7.18
C ALA A 25 -6.85 -1.44 -8.71
N ALA A 26 -6.71 -0.31 -9.42
CA ALA A 26 -6.74 -0.28 -10.88
C ALA A 26 -5.54 -0.97 -11.56
N CYS A 27 -4.46 -1.20 -10.83
CA CYS A 27 -3.33 -1.98 -11.31
C CYS A 27 -3.57 -3.47 -11.01
N GLU A 28 -4.11 -4.20 -11.98
CA GLU A 28 -4.33 -5.64 -11.83
C GLU A 28 -2.99 -6.37 -11.64
N SER A 29 -2.93 -7.27 -10.67
CA SER A 29 -1.69 -7.94 -10.24
C SER A 29 -1.92 -9.39 -9.83
N PRO A 30 -2.42 -10.26 -10.74
CA PRO A 30 -2.62 -11.67 -10.40
C PRO A 30 -1.31 -12.34 -10.00
N THR A 31 -1.35 -13.15 -8.96
CA THR A 31 -0.20 -13.78 -8.29
C THR A 31 0.77 -14.47 -9.28
N PHE A 32 0.22 -15.16 -10.27
CA PHE A 32 1.01 -15.95 -11.23
C PHE A 32 1.37 -15.21 -12.52
N ASP A 33 1.09 -13.90 -12.61
CA ASP A 33 1.56 -13.02 -13.68
C ASP A 33 2.68 -12.13 -13.14
N ALA A 34 3.91 -12.56 -13.26
CA ALA A 34 5.07 -11.84 -12.75
C ALA A 34 5.17 -10.42 -13.33
N GLY A 35 4.82 -10.22 -14.60
CA GLY A 35 4.82 -8.91 -15.24
C GLY A 35 3.79 -7.97 -14.65
N ALA A 36 2.58 -8.47 -14.37
CA ALA A 36 1.52 -7.70 -13.73
C ALA A 36 1.88 -7.34 -12.28
N VAL A 37 2.40 -8.31 -11.52
CA VAL A 37 2.89 -8.05 -10.16
C VAL A 37 4.01 -7.01 -10.18
N ASN A 38 4.95 -7.10 -11.11
CA ASN A 38 6.06 -6.14 -11.22
C ASN A 38 5.58 -4.73 -11.52
N ARG A 39 4.56 -4.54 -12.37
CA ARG A 39 3.92 -3.22 -12.58
C ARG A 39 3.32 -2.65 -11.28
N MET A 40 2.68 -3.50 -10.48
CA MET A 40 2.16 -3.10 -9.17
C MET A 40 3.28 -2.72 -8.21
N MET A 41 4.38 -3.48 -8.18
CA MET A 41 5.55 -3.17 -7.35
C MET A 41 6.23 -1.87 -7.78
N ASP A 42 6.26 -1.55 -9.09
CA ASP A 42 6.75 -0.27 -9.60
C ASP A 42 5.91 0.91 -9.10
N LEU A 43 4.59 0.76 -9.13
CA LEU A 43 3.65 1.77 -8.65
C LEU A 43 3.84 2.00 -7.14
N ALA A 44 3.87 0.94 -6.35
CA ALA A 44 4.08 1.03 -4.90
C ALA A 44 5.46 1.62 -4.56
N SER A 45 6.50 1.22 -5.28
CA SER A 45 7.86 1.75 -5.09
C SER A 45 7.92 3.26 -5.31
N ARG A 46 7.27 3.78 -6.34
CA ARG A 46 7.20 5.23 -6.60
C ARG A 46 6.50 5.97 -5.46
N ASP A 47 5.36 5.46 -5.01
CA ASP A 47 4.60 6.09 -3.92
C ASP A 47 5.40 6.09 -2.61
N LEU A 48 6.07 4.99 -2.27
CA LEU A 48 6.89 4.88 -1.07
C LEU A 48 8.16 5.73 -1.15
N ALA A 49 8.81 5.82 -2.31
CA ALA A 49 9.96 6.68 -2.54
C ALA A 49 9.60 8.17 -2.39
N LEU A 50 8.42 8.59 -2.85
CA LEU A 50 7.91 9.96 -2.66
C LEU A 50 7.70 10.31 -1.18
N LEU A 51 7.51 9.33 -0.32
CA LEU A 51 7.44 9.49 1.13
C LEU A 51 8.84 9.47 1.81
N GLY A 52 9.92 9.35 1.03
CA GLY A 52 11.28 9.35 1.53
C GLY A 52 11.85 7.95 1.83
N ALA A 53 11.19 6.88 1.43
CA ALA A 53 11.73 5.54 1.60
C ALA A 53 12.89 5.26 0.65
N ARG A 54 13.89 4.53 1.14
CA ARG A 54 14.88 3.84 0.31
C ARG A 54 14.28 2.51 -0.16
N ILE A 55 14.23 2.31 -1.45
CA ILE A 55 13.61 1.15 -2.09
C ILE A 55 14.67 0.14 -2.48
N ASP A 56 14.49 -1.10 -2.02
CA ASP A 56 15.23 -2.26 -2.50
C ASP A 56 14.26 -3.17 -3.27
N ARG A 57 14.59 -3.49 -4.50
CA ARG A 57 13.85 -4.46 -5.32
C ARG A 57 14.48 -5.84 -5.13
N ILE A 58 13.69 -6.83 -4.75
CA ILE A 58 14.12 -8.20 -4.56
C ILE A 58 13.51 -9.03 -5.70
N PRO A 59 14.34 -9.59 -6.60
CA PRO A 59 13.85 -10.38 -7.72
C PRO A 59 12.98 -11.56 -7.28
N GLY A 60 11.89 -11.78 -8.00
CA GLY A 60 11.02 -12.92 -7.80
C GLY A 60 11.71 -14.24 -8.10
N ARG A 61 11.15 -15.33 -7.59
CA ARG A 61 11.64 -16.69 -7.80
C ARG A 61 10.52 -17.58 -8.35
N MET A 62 10.88 -18.66 -8.98
CA MET A 62 9.92 -19.66 -9.50
C MET A 62 8.85 -19.08 -10.44
N GLY A 63 9.21 -18.06 -11.23
CA GLY A 63 8.27 -17.41 -12.15
C GLY A 63 7.30 -16.42 -11.51
N LEU A 64 7.44 -16.13 -10.21
CA LEU A 64 6.66 -15.13 -9.50
C LEU A 64 7.27 -13.74 -9.67
N GLY A 65 6.46 -12.70 -9.43
CA GLY A 65 6.90 -11.31 -9.45
C GLY A 65 7.83 -10.95 -8.29
N ASP A 66 8.45 -9.78 -8.40
CA ASP A 66 9.40 -9.28 -7.42
C ASP A 66 8.73 -8.89 -6.09
N CYS A 67 9.57 -8.75 -5.06
CA CYS A 67 9.20 -8.10 -3.81
C CYS A 67 9.83 -6.70 -3.73
N VAL A 68 9.24 -5.85 -2.92
CA VAL A 68 9.77 -4.52 -2.59
C VAL A 68 10.00 -4.43 -1.09
N ARG A 69 11.17 -3.95 -0.71
CA ARG A 69 11.47 -3.54 0.65
C ARG A 69 11.68 -2.03 0.65
N ALA A 70 10.83 -1.33 1.40
CA ALA A 70 10.93 0.10 1.60
C ALA A 70 11.42 0.38 3.02
N ARG A 71 12.50 1.11 3.17
CA ARG A 71 13.05 1.52 4.46
C ARG A 71 12.97 3.02 4.61
N PHE A 72 12.32 3.46 5.67
CA PHE A 72 12.26 4.87 6.04
C PHE A 72 13.39 5.22 7.00
N PRO A 73 13.96 6.44 6.94
CA PRO A 73 14.97 6.88 7.88
C PRO A 73 14.46 6.79 9.32
N HIS A 74 15.28 6.32 10.23
CA HIS A 74 15.00 6.29 11.65
C HIS A 74 15.77 7.39 12.36
N PRO A 75 15.16 8.19 13.27
CA PRO A 75 15.85 9.30 13.96
C PRO A 75 17.11 8.86 14.73
N ALA A 76 17.12 7.64 15.26
CA ALA A 76 18.27 7.07 15.98
C ALA A 76 19.27 6.30 15.07
N GLY A 77 19.12 6.41 13.74
CA GLY A 77 20.01 5.77 12.77
C GLY A 77 19.60 4.37 12.32
N ASP A 78 20.28 3.88 11.29
CA ASP A 78 19.92 2.64 10.56
C ASP A 78 19.97 1.35 11.39
N GLY A 79 20.66 1.34 12.53
CA GLY A 79 20.76 0.19 13.45
C GLY A 79 19.73 0.18 14.57
N ALA A 80 18.85 1.20 14.64
CA ALA A 80 17.84 1.26 15.69
C ALA A 80 16.72 0.24 15.45
N PRO A 81 16.10 -0.30 16.53
CA PRO A 81 14.93 -1.15 16.42
C PRO A 81 13.79 -0.41 15.72
N GLY A 82 13.14 -1.06 14.75
CA GLY A 82 12.06 -0.50 13.98
C GLY A 82 10.83 -1.39 13.97
N ILE A 83 9.77 -0.92 13.31
CA ILE A 83 8.54 -1.67 13.06
C ILE A 83 8.63 -2.27 11.66
N LEU A 84 8.48 -3.57 11.53
CA LEU A 84 8.30 -4.24 10.24
C LEU A 84 6.81 -4.36 9.92
N VAL A 85 6.42 -3.76 8.81
CA VAL A 85 5.07 -3.94 8.25
C VAL A 85 5.19 -4.83 7.02
N MET A 86 4.46 -5.94 7.02
CA MET A 86 4.41 -6.87 5.89
C MET A 86 3.03 -6.82 5.24
N ALA A 87 3.02 -6.83 3.91
CA ALA A 87 1.81 -6.84 3.11
C ALA A 87 2.06 -7.57 1.79
N HIS A 88 0.99 -7.90 1.06
CA HIS A 88 1.08 -8.36 -0.32
C HIS A 88 0.25 -7.46 -1.25
N LEU A 89 0.65 -7.39 -2.51
CA LEU A 89 0.03 -6.55 -3.53
C LEU A 89 -0.45 -7.35 -4.75
N ASP A 90 -0.16 -8.63 -4.77
CA ASP A 90 -0.76 -9.56 -5.72
C ASP A 90 -2.20 -9.90 -5.34
N THR A 91 -2.97 -10.36 -6.28
CA THR A 91 -4.37 -10.71 -6.11
C THR A 91 -4.69 -12.04 -6.75
N VAL A 92 -5.78 -12.65 -6.32
CA VAL A 92 -6.31 -13.90 -6.91
C VAL A 92 -7.11 -13.66 -8.20
N HIS A 93 -7.36 -12.41 -8.55
CA HIS A 93 -8.17 -12.04 -9.70
C HIS A 93 -7.35 -12.03 -10.99
N PRO A 94 -7.79 -12.69 -12.07
CA PRO A 94 -7.10 -12.66 -13.36
C PRO A 94 -7.15 -11.27 -14.02
N ILE A 95 -6.25 -11.03 -14.97
CA ILE A 95 -6.30 -9.83 -15.82
C ILE A 95 -7.66 -9.75 -16.53
N GLY A 96 -8.20 -8.53 -16.63
CA GLY A 96 -9.52 -8.25 -17.21
C GLY A 96 -10.66 -8.35 -16.21
N THR A 97 -10.39 -8.65 -14.93
CA THR A 97 -11.42 -8.65 -13.89
C THR A 97 -12.07 -7.28 -13.73
N LEU A 98 -11.32 -6.19 -13.91
CA LEU A 98 -11.84 -4.81 -13.83
C LEU A 98 -12.92 -4.50 -14.88
N GLU A 99 -12.94 -5.18 -16.00
CA GLU A 99 -13.99 -5.02 -17.01
C GLU A 99 -15.35 -5.53 -16.50
N LYS A 100 -15.35 -6.54 -15.63
CA LYS A 100 -16.55 -7.17 -15.05
C LYS A 100 -16.90 -6.62 -13.67
N LEU A 101 -15.88 -6.28 -12.89
CA LEU A 101 -15.96 -5.75 -11.54
C LEU A 101 -15.19 -4.42 -11.44
N PRO A 102 -15.73 -3.34 -12.00
CA PRO A 102 -15.06 -2.05 -11.99
C PRO A 102 -14.91 -1.51 -10.56
N ILE A 103 -13.83 -0.77 -10.35
CA ILE A 103 -13.67 -0.03 -9.10
C ILE A 103 -14.76 1.03 -9.02
N ARG A 104 -15.48 1.08 -7.90
CA ARG A 104 -16.53 2.05 -7.68
C ARG A 104 -16.67 2.43 -6.21
N ARG A 105 -17.15 3.62 -5.98
CA ARG A 105 -17.56 4.11 -4.65
C ARG A 105 -19.07 4.24 -4.59
N GLU A 106 -19.65 3.72 -3.53
CA GLU A 106 -21.08 3.87 -3.22
C GLU A 106 -21.20 4.36 -1.78
N GLY A 107 -21.47 5.64 -1.62
CA GLY A 107 -21.49 6.28 -0.30
C GLY A 107 -20.14 6.21 0.40
N ASN A 108 -20.09 5.51 1.53
CA ASN A 108 -18.88 5.30 2.34
C ASN A 108 -18.19 3.95 2.07
N ARG A 109 -18.57 3.24 1.02
CA ARG A 109 -17.99 1.95 0.64
C ARG A 109 -17.28 2.04 -0.69
N CYS A 110 -16.15 1.34 -0.81
CA CYS A 110 -15.39 1.17 -2.04
C CYS A 110 -15.38 -0.32 -2.43
N TYR A 111 -15.63 -0.58 -3.71
CA TYR A 111 -15.68 -1.92 -4.27
C TYR A 111 -14.66 -2.06 -5.40
N GLY A 112 -14.06 -3.22 -5.52
CA GLY A 112 -13.13 -3.56 -6.59
C GLY A 112 -12.24 -4.74 -6.25
N PRO A 113 -11.61 -5.38 -7.27
CA PRO A 113 -10.73 -6.50 -7.06
C PRO A 113 -9.53 -6.13 -6.19
N GLY A 114 -9.19 -6.98 -5.22
CA GLY A 114 -8.02 -6.81 -4.36
C GLY A 114 -8.10 -5.67 -3.34
N ILE A 115 -9.22 -4.95 -3.23
CA ILE A 115 -9.39 -3.87 -2.25
C ILE A 115 -9.37 -4.43 -0.82
N LEU A 116 -10.15 -5.48 -0.55
CA LEU A 116 -10.21 -6.08 0.77
C LEU A 116 -8.95 -6.90 1.08
N ASP A 117 -8.46 -7.63 0.10
CA ASP A 117 -7.29 -8.53 0.22
C ASP A 117 -6.22 -8.21 -0.84
N MET A 118 -5.21 -7.40 -0.51
CA MET A 118 -5.20 -6.59 0.71
C MET A 118 -4.71 -5.17 0.43
N LYS A 119 -4.91 -4.66 -0.81
CA LYS A 119 -4.44 -3.32 -1.19
C LYS A 119 -4.99 -2.22 -0.28
N GLY A 120 -6.24 -2.37 0.20
CA GLY A 120 -6.83 -1.44 1.16
C GLY A 120 -6.05 -1.37 2.46
N GLY A 121 -5.77 -2.52 3.08
CA GLY A 121 -4.96 -2.60 4.30
C GLY A 121 -3.55 -2.06 4.10
N THR A 122 -2.95 -2.34 2.95
CA THR A 122 -1.61 -1.84 2.60
C THR A 122 -1.60 -0.32 2.45
N VAL A 123 -2.59 0.26 1.80
CA VAL A 123 -2.71 1.73 1.66
C VAL A 123 -2.92 2.40 3.02
N LEU A 124 -3.71 1.80 3.91
CA LEU A 124 -3.86 2.30 5.28
C LEU A 124 -2.54 2.28 6.05
N ALA A 125 -1.75 1.22 5.92
CA ALA A 125 -0.42 1.14 6.52
C ALA A 125 0.53 2.22 5.96
N VAL A 126 0.51 2.46 4.65
CA VAL A 126 1.30 3.53 4.01
C VAL A 126 0.87 4.90 4.53
N GLU A 127 -0.43 5.14 4.71
CA GLU A 127 -0.92 6.39 5.27
C GLU A 127 -0.49 6.58 6.73
N ALA A 128 -0.56 5.52 7.55
CA ALA A 128 -0.07 5.58 8.92
C ALA A 128 1.43 5.93 8.97
N MET A 129 2.25 5.35 8.09
CA MET A 129 3.68 5.67 7.97
C MET A 129 3.88 7.13 7.55
N ARG A 130 3.09 7.64 6.59
CA ARG A 130 3.14 9.04 6.17
C ARG A 130 2.89 9.99 7.36
N GLN A 131 1.93 9.65 8.21
CA GLN A 131 1.62 10.45 9.40
C GLN A 131 2.78 10.43 10.41
N ILE A 132 3.37 9.26 10.65
CA ILE A 132 4.50 9.12 11.59
C ILE A 132 5.72 9.92 11.10
N ILE A 133 5.99 9.92 9.79
CA ILE A 133 7.12 10.65 9.20
C ILE A 133 6.91 12.16 9.26
N ALA A 134 5.65 12.62 9.20
CA ALA A 134 5.29 14.03 9.23
C ALA A 134 5.20 14.61 10.67
N ALA A 135 5.20 13.77 11.69
CA ALA A 135 5.09 14.17 13.10
C ALA A 135 6.46 14.51 13.68
#